data_03c7f05a23d4bd260d00744764d26d2b
#
_entry.id   03c7f05a23d4bd260d00744764d26d2b
#
_cell.length_a   1.000
_cell.length_b   1.000
_cell.length_c   1.000
_cell.angle_alpha   90.00
_cell.angle_beta   90.00
_cell.angle_gamma   90.00
#
_symmetry.space_group_name_H-M   'P 1'
#
loop_
_entity.id
_entity.type
_entity.pdbx_description
1 polymer ?
#
loop_
_entity_poly.entity_id
_entity_poly.type
_entity_poly.pdbx_seq_one_letter_code
_entity_poly.pdbx_strand_id
1 'polypeptide(L)'
;MRSRSAILLASLASLPLSTLAEEKTGAEVYETVCSECHSTGKHDAPVFGDRKRWGKLVREGLNDLVPAALRGVRKMPAMGGNPTLTDLEVARGVIHMANAGGGKFAEPTAADAARWRKKADAGKKH
;
A
#
# COMPACT_ATOMS: atom_id res chain seq x y z
N MET A 1 26.02 -11.56 -65.66
CA MET A 1 25.30 -10.70 -64.69
C MET A 1 25.00 -11.50 -63.44
N ARG A 2 25.73 -11.26 -62.40
CA ARG A 2 25.51 -11.92 -61.13
C ARG A 2 24.75 -10.98 -60.18
N SER A 3 23.47 -11.32 -59.95
CA SER A 3 22.63 -10.61 -58.99
C SER A 3 23.09 -10.98 -57.57
N ARG A 4 23.57 -9.99 -56.83
CA ARG A 4 23.86 -10.16 -55.39
C ARG A 4 22.62 -9.72 -54.63
N SER A 5 21.85 -10.70 -54.18
CA SER A 5 20.77 -10.44 -53.25
C SER A 5 21.37 -10.16 -51.86
N ALA A 6 21.27 -8.91 -51.45
CA ALA A 6 21.61 -8.53 -50.09
C ALA A 6 20.48 -8.95 -49.16
N ILE A 7 20.74 -9.93 -48.32
CA ILE A 7 19.82 -10.32 -47.24
C ILE A 7 20.03 -9.32 -46.10
N LEU A 8 19.10 -8.39 -45.90
CA LEU A 8 19.03 -7.55 -44.72
C LEU A 8 18.57 -8.41 -43.53
N LEU A 9 19.50 -8.79 -42.67
CA LEU A 9 19.17 -9.34 -41.37
C LEU A 9 18.68 -8.19 -40.49
N ALA A 10 17.37 -8.09 -40.30
CA ALA A 10 16.79 -7.21 -39.29
C ALA A 10 17.08 -7.79 -37.91
N SER A 11 18.05 -7.20 -37.21
CA SER A 11 18.28 -7.48 -35.78
C SER A 11 17.07 -6.99 -34.99
N LEU A 12 16.20 -7.89 -34.57
CA LEU A 12 15.21 -7.60 -33.54
C LEU A 12 15.97 -7.42 -32.22
N ALA A 13 16.20 -6.16 -31.83
CA ALA A 13 16.65 -5.84 -30.49
C ALA A 13 15.51 -6.16 -29.52
N SER A 14 15.60 -7.29 -28.83
CA SER A 14 14.72 -7.58 -27.71
C SER A 14 15.07 -6.63 -26.58
N LEU A 15 14.24 -5.59 -26.40
CA LEU A 15 14.30 -4.73 -25.23
C LEU A 15 13.98 -5.60 -23.98
N PRO A 16 14.80 -5.54 -22.92
CA PRO A 16 14.45 -6.21 -21.68
C PRO A 16 13.16 -5.57 -21.17
N LEU A 17 12.10 -6.38 -21.06
CA LEU A 17 10.91 -6.01 -20.31
C LEU A 17 11.37 -5.82 -18.87
N SER A 18 11.48 -4.56 -18.42
CA SER A 18 11.59 -4.24 -17.02
C SER A 18 10.32 -4.75 -16.34
N THR A 19 10.39 -5.92 -15.73
CA THR A 19 9.35 -6.38 -14.82
C THR A 19 9.36 -5.42 -13.63
N LEU A 20 8.42 -4.45 -13.63
CA LEU A 20 8.06 -3.73 -12.43
C LEU A 20 7.60 -4.81 -11.43
N ALA A 21 8.31 -4.90 -10.30
CA ALA A 21 7.85 -5.77 -9.23
C ALA A 21 6.40 -5.41 -8.92
N GLU A 22 5.49 -6.38 -9.02
CA GLU A 22 4.10 -6.16 -8.64
C GLU A 22 4.04 -5.70 -7.20
N GLU A 23 3.33 -4.60 -6.98
CA GLU A 23 3.07 -4.13 -5.63
C GLU A 23 2.18 -5.14 -4.89
N LYS A 24 2.45 -5.31 -3.61
CA LYS A 24 1.70 -6.23 -2.76
C LYS A 24 0.23 -5.82 -2.67
N THR A 25 -0.64 -6.82 -2.59
CA THR A 25 -2.07 -6.61 -2.28
C THR A 25 -2.24 -6.18 -0.83
N GLY A 26 -3.41 -5.63 -0.50
CA GLY A 26 -3.73 -5.26 0.88
C GLY A 26 -3.68 -6.45 1.84
N ALA A 27 -4.14 -7.63 1.40
CA ALA A 27 -4.06 -8.85 2.18
C ALA A 27 -2.61 -9.28 2.45
N GLU A 28 -1.74 -9.20 1.43
CA GLU A 28 -0.31 -9.54 1.58
C GLU A 28 0.40 -8.57 2.53
N VAL A 29 0.13 -7.27 2.42
CA VAL A 29 0.69 -6.26 3.34
C VAL A 29 0.21 -6.51 4.77
N TYR A 30 -1.07 -6.80 4.94
CA TYR A 30 -1.61 -7.15 6.26
C TYR A 30 -0.90 -8.37 6.84
N GLU A 31 -0.82 -9.47 6.10
CA GLU A 31 -0.23 -10.73 6.59
C GLU A 31 1.25 -10.59 6.94
N THR A 32 2.01 -9.85 6.15
CA THR A 32 3.46 -9.75 6.30
C THR A 32 3.94 -8.65 7.24
N VAL A 33 3.14 -7.62 7.46
CA VAL A 33 3.53 -6.44 8.25
C VAL A 33 2.52 -6.11 9.35
N CYS A 34 1.27 -5.85 8.99
CA CYS A 34 0.26 -5.30 9.90
C CYS A 34 -0.18 -6.29 10.97
N SER A 35 -0.23 -7.58 10.63
CA SER A 35 -0.77 -8.63 11.49
C SER A 35 0.00 -8.81 12.80
N GLU A 36 1.26 -8.43 12.86
CA GLU A 36 2.05 -8.53 14.09
C GLU A 36 1.37 -7.84 15.28
N CYS A 37 0.77 -6.68 15.04
CA CYS A 37 0.05 -5.93 16.07
C CYS A 37 -1.47 -6.03 15.93
N HIS A 38 -1.98 -6.00 14.70
CA HIS A 38 -3.42 -5.94 14.43
C HIS A 38 -4.14 -7.29 14.47
N SER A 39 -3.41 -8.40 14.59
CA SER A 39 -4.05 -9.70 14.81
C SER A 39 -4.40 -9.96 16.27
N THR A 40 -3.60 -9.45 17.20
CA THR A 40 -3.75 -9.72 18.65
C THR A 40 -4.11 -8.50 19.49
N GLY A 41 -4.02 -7.30 18.93
CA GLY A 41 -4.22 -6.05 19.66
C GLY A 41 -2.98 -5.58 20.42
N LYS A 42 -1.79 -6.05 20.04
CA LYS A 42 -0.52 -5.60 20.60
C LYS A 42 -0.41 -4.08 20.50
N HIS A 43 0.07 -3.44 21.56
CA HIS A 43 0.17 -1.97 21.68
C HIS A 43 -1.16 -1.24 21.51
N ASP A 44 -2.27 -1.90 21.87
CA ASP A 44 -3.63 -1.37 21.72
C ASP A 44 -4.02 -1.13 20.26
N ALA A 45 -3.42 -1.86 19.33
CA ALA A 45 -3.80 -1.80 17.92
C ALA A 45 -5.23 -2.31 17.71
N PRO A 46 -6.04 -1.66 16.85
CA PRO A 46 -7.36 -2.18 16.50
C PRO A 46 -7.24 -3.58 15.87
N VAL A 47 -7.91 -4.55 16.47
CA VAL A 47 -7.83 -5.95 16.02
C VAL A 47 -8.56 -6.13 14.70
N PHE A 48 -7.94 -6.83 13.77
CA PHE A 48 -8.54 -7.19 12.48
C PHE A 48 -9.91 -7.88 12.69
N GLY A 49 -10.92 -7.39 12.00
CA GLY A 49 -12.28 -7.92 12.09
C GLY A 49 -13.11 -7.38 13.27
N ASP A 50 -12.53 -6.59 14.16
CA ASP A 50 -13.28 -5.91 15.23
C ASP A 50 -14.12 -4.77 14.67
N ARG A 51 -15.34 -5.08 14.32
CA ARG A 51 -16.26 -4.14 13.67
C ARG A 51 -16.66 -2.97 14.57
N LYS A 52 -16.67 -3.15 15.89
CA LYS A 52 -16.99 -2.08 16.83
C LYS A 52 -15.90 -1.01 16.81
N ARG A 53 -14.66 -1.43 16.94
CA ARG A 53 -13.53 -0.49 16.97
C ARG A 53 -13.24 0.08 15.58
N TRP A 54 -13.20 -0.77 14.56
CA TRP A 54 -12.99 -0.33 13.18
C TRP A 54 -14.15 0.52 12.64
N GLY A 55 -15.37 0.29 13.10
CA GLY A 55 -16.51 1.11 12.72
C GLY A 55 -16.32 2.60 13.06
N LYS A 56 -15.70 2.90 14.19
CA LYS A 56 -15.34 4.28 14.54
C LYS A 56 -14.27 4.85 13.60
N LEU A 57 -13.23 4.07 13.31
CA LEU A 57 -12.15 4.46 12.42
C LEU A 57 -12.62 4.65 10.97
N VAL A 58 -13.48 3.75 10.48
CA VAL A 58 -14.09 3.87 9.15
C VAL A 58 -14.85 5.18 8.99
N ARG A 59 -15.54 5.64 10.04
CA ARG A 59 -16.23 6.94 10.02
C ARG A 59 -15.27 8.13 9.95
N GLU A 60 -14.05 8.01 10.45
CA GLU A 60 -13.02 9.05 10.29
C GLU A 60 -12.58 9.18 8.84
N GLY A 61 -12.58 8.07 8.09
CA GLY A 61 -12.28 8.02 6.67
C GLY A 61 -10.80 7.87 6.34
N LEU A 62 -10.53 7.51 5.10
CA LEU A 62 -9.17 7.21 4.63
C LEU A 62 -8.24 8.42 4.65
N ASN A 63 -8.77 9.64 4.52
CA ASN A 63 -7.97 10.85 4.59
C ASN A 63 -7.34 11.11 5.97
N ASP A 64 -7.81 10.42 7.00
CA ASP A 64 -7.21 10.42 8.33
C ASP A 64 -6.44 9.13 8.59
N LEU A 65 -7.02 7.99 8.24
CA LEU A 65 -6.44 6.68 8.53
C LEU A 65 -5.13 6.42 7.78
N VAL A 66 -5.08 6.69 6.48
CA VAL A 66 -3.88 6.41 5.67
C VAL A 66 -2.72 7.33 6.03
N PRO A 67 -2.90 8.67 6.12
CA PRO A 67 -1.81 9.54 6.60
C PRO A 67 -1.30 9.16 7.98
N ALA A 68 -2.17 8.74 8.90
CA ALA A 68 -1.75 8.26 10.22
C ALA A 68 -0.84 7.03 10.14
N ALA A 69 -1.17 6.06 9.30
CA ALA A 69 -0.34 4.88 9.08
C ALA A 69 1.00 5.23 8.41
N LEU A 70 1.01 6.18 7.48
CA LEU A 70 2.22 6.60 6.78
C LEU A 70 3.22 7.31 7.71
N ARG A 71 2.74 8.21 8.56
CA ARG A 71 3.61 8.98 9.48
C ARG A 71 3.85 8.30 10.83
N GLY A 72 3.04 7.32 11.17
CA GLY A 72 2.95 6.74 12.50
C GLY A 72 1.99 7.51 13.42
N VAL A 73 1.38 6.80 14.35
CA VAL A 73 0.40 7.34 15.31
C VAL A 73 0.47 6.57 16.61
N ARG A 74 0.52 7.27 17.75
CA ARG A 74 0.67 6.65 19.07
C ARG A 74 1.84 5.65 19.09
N LYS A 75 1.58 4.39 19.40
CA LYS A 75 2.60 3.32 19.42
C LYS A 75 2.81 2.66 18.06
N MET A 76 1.98 2.98 17.07
CA MET A 76 2.15 2.48 15.71
C MET A 76 3.31 3.21 15.02
N PRO A 77 4.36 2.49 14.60
CA PRO A 77 5.44 3.11 13.85
C PRO A 77 4.99 3.53 12.45
N ALA A 78 5.68 4.50 11.87
CA ALA A 78 5.46 4.87 10.47
C ALA A 78 5.59 3.66 9.54
N MET A 79 4.74 3.57 8.55
CA MET A 79 4.72 2.47 7.57
C MET A 79 4.49 1.08 8.18
N GLY A 80 3.89 1.01 9.37
CA GLY A 80 3.76 -0.24 10.11
C GLY A 80 5.09 -0.83 10.57
N GLY A 81 6.15 -0.05 10.58
CA GLY A 81 7.51 -0.48 10.93
C GLY A 81 8.31 -1.07 9.78
N ASN A 82 7.76 -1.11 8.57
CA ASN A 82 8.49 -1.58 7.38
C ASN A 82 8.67 -0.45 6.34
N PRO A 83 9.81 0.25 6.37
CA PRO A 83 10.06 1.38 5.48
C PRO A 83 10.27 0.97 4.01
N THR A 84 10.33 -0.32 3.71
CA THR A 84 10.46 -0.81 2.32
C THR A 84 9.12 -0.87 1.59
N LEU A 85 8.00 -0.76 2.31
CA LEU A 85 6.67 -0.66 1.69
C LEU A 85 6.54 0.65 0.91
N THR A 86 5.82 0.60 -0.20
CA THR A 86 5.38 1.82 -0.88
C THR A 86 4.20 2.44 -0.13
N ASP A 87 3.96 3.72 -0.37
CA ASP A 87 2.79 4.40 0.21
C ASP A 87 1.48 3.75 -0.26
N LEU A 88 1.44 3.30 -1.52
CA LEU A 88 0.28 2.60 -2.06
C LEU A 88 0.06 1.25 -1.37
N GLU A 89 1.12 0.51 -1.09
CA GLU A 89 1.05 -0.76 -0.34
C GLU A 89 0.52 -0.53 1.09
N VAL A 90 1.00 0.50 1.79
CA VAL A 90 0.48 0.85 3.11
C VAL A 90 -1.01 1.21 3.04
N ALA A 91 -1.41 2.02 2.06
CA ALA A 91 -2.81 2.37 1.85
C ALA A 91 -3.68 1.13 1.60
N ARG A 92 -3.21 0.19 0.79
CA ARG A 92 -3.90 -1.09 0.55
C ARG A 92 -4.07 -1.91 1.84
N GLY A 93 -3.06 -1.96 2.68
CA GLY A 93 -3.12 -2.63 3.98
C GLY A 93 -4.15 -2.00 4.92
N VAL A 94 -4.17 -0.68 5.00
CA VAL A 94 -5.17 0.08 5.79
C VAL A 94 -6.58 -0.21 5.29
N ILE A 95 -6.80 -0.15 3.98
CA ILE A 95 -8.12 -0.41 3.37
C ILE A 95 -8.54 -1.85 3.62
N HIS A 96 -7.64 -2.80 3.52
CA HIS A 96 -7.93 -4.21 3.81
C HIS A 96 -8.46 -4.40 5.24
N MET A 97 -7.81 -3.80 6.22
CA MET A 97 -8.25 -3.85 7.61
C MET A 97 -9.57 -3.08 7.84
N ALA A 98 -9.69 -1.89 7.28
CA ALA A 98 -10.90 -1.07 7.39
C ALA A 98 -12.12 -1.77 6.80
N ASN A 99 -11.97 -2.40 5.63
CA ASN A 99 -13.05 -3.13 4.98
C ASN A 99 -13.43 -4.41 5.75
N ALA A 100 -12.47 -5.10 6.35
CA ALA A 100 -12.74 -6.22 7.25
C ALA A 100 -13.53 -5.76 8.50
N GLY A 101 -13.37 -4.53 8.90
CA GLY A 101 -14.11 -3.90 10.01
C GLY A 101 -15.41 -3.24 9.62
N GLY A 102 -15.88 -3.42 8.39
CA GLY A 102 -17.17 -2.92 7.91
C GLY A 102 -17.10 -1.77 6.92
N GLY A 103 -15.93 -1.32 6.54
CA GLY A 103 -15.74 -0.32 5.49
C GLY A 103 -16.05 -0.89 4.10
N LYS A 104 -16.27 0.01 3.15
CA LYS A 104 -16.53 -0.32 1.73
C LYS A 104 -15.68 0.57 0.83
N PHE A 105 -14.42 0.68 1.16
CA PHE A 105 -13.49 1.51 0.40
C PHE A 105 -13.03 0.78 -0.86
N ALA A 106 -12.90 1.54 -1.95
CA ALA A 106 -12.35 1.06 -3.20
C ALA A 106 -10.83 0.89 -3.12
N GLU A 107 -10.28 0.12 -4.04
CA GLU A 107 -8.83 0.01 -4.23
C GLU A 107 -8.22 1.40 -4.46
N PRO A 108 -7.13 1.77 -3.76
CA PRO A 108 -6.54 3.09 -3.89
C PRO A 108 -5.77 3.24 -5.21
N THR A 109 -5.70 4.45 -5.70
CA THR A 109 -4.88 4.82 -6.86
C THR A 109 -3.52 5.39 -6.42
N ALA A 110 -2.58 5.45 -7.36
CA ALA A 110 -1.30 6.13 -7.12
C ALA A 110 -1.48 7.61 -6.75
N ALA A 111 -2.47 8.29 -7.34
CA ALA A 111 -2.82 9.67 -7.02
C ALA A 111 -3.34 9.81 -5.58
N ASP A 112 -4.14 8.86 -5.13
CA ASP A 112 -4.59 8.81 -3.73
C ASP A 112 -3.40 8.69 -2.77
N ALA A 113 -2.50 7.77 -3.05
CA ALA A 113 -1.31 7.55 -2.21
C ALA A 113 -0.43 8.81 -2.13
N ALA A 114 -0.22 9.50 -3.25
CA ALA A 114 0.55 10.75 -3.29
C ALA A 114 -0.11 11.85 -2.44
N ARG A 115 -1.43 11.98 -2.52
CA ARG A 115 -2.20 12.94 -1.73
C ARG A 115 -2.10 12.65 -0.23
N TRP A 116 -2.22 11.39 0.16
CA TRP A 116 -2.09 10.98 1.56
C TRP A 116 -0.66 11.13 2.09
N ARG A 117 0.35 10.87 1.27
CA ARG A 117 1.74 11.14 1.64
C ARG A 117 1.96 12.62 1.93
N LYS A 118 1.48 13.50 1.08
CA LYS A 118 1.57 14.95 1.29
C LYS A 118 0.91 15.36 2.62
N LYS A 119 -0.26 14.80 2.92
CA LYS A 119 -0.95 15.06 4.19
C LYS A 119 -0.19 14.49 5.39
N ALA A 120 0.38 13.29 5.26
CA ALA A 120 1.20 12.69 6.30
C ALA A 120 2.41 13.55 6.64
N ASP A 121 3.12 14.06 5.63
CA ASP A 121 4.32 14.89 5.80
C ASP A 121 4.00 16.25 6.41
N ALA A 122 2.83 16.80 6.16
CA ALA A 122 2.35 18.05 6.77
C ALA A 122 1.90 17.87 8.22
N GLY A 123 1.54 16.64 8.63
CA GLY A 123 1.14 16.32 10.00
C GLY A 123 2.34 16.13 10.91
N LYS A 124 2.23 16.56 12.17
CA LYS A 124 3.25 16.26 13.17
C LYS A 124 2.93 14.93 13.84
N LYS A 125 3.96 14.11 14.04
CA LYS A 125 3.84 12.92 14.89
C LYS A 125 3.60 13.38 16.32
N HIS A 126 2.51 12.95 16.90
CA HIS A 126 2.20 13.16 18.32
C HIS A 126 2.56 11.93 19.14
#